data_6c583de4a6594196a743afef966a5551
#
_entry.id   6c583de4a6594196a743afef966a5551
#
_cell.length_a   1.000
_cell.length_b   1.000
_cell.length_c   1.000
_cell.angle_alpha   90.00
_cell.angle_beta   90.00
_cell.angle_gamma   90.00
#
_symmetry.space_group_name_H-M   'P 1'
#
loop_
_entity.id
_entity.type
_entity.pdbx_description
1 polymer ?
#
loop_
_entity_poly.entity_id
_entity_poly.type
_entity_poly.pdbx_seq_one_letter_code
_entity_poly.pdbx_strand_id
1 'polypeptide(L)'
;MKKCFLFVAIACVLSVLSQAQVYNFPVRPGTETWSNLVTEEDRFSAMQIPEDQLVSMSTQDLVITCMNYPAWLYFTAFNNPQDGIDINIHNFNGLQELMKRADAPVELLSVYKQMDAARMAPKSNAINQTSWSLKRSYFELLLAQDAIINKMSETDRMDLLGEARKKL
;
A
#
# COMPACT_ATOMS: atom_id res chain seq x y z
N MET A 1 27.15 -52.36 32.67
CA MET A 1 27.42 -50.97 32.27
C MET A 1 26.50 -50.64 31.09
N LYS A 2 25.37 -49.94 31.35
CA LYS A 2 24.38 -49.58 30.33
C LYS A 2 24.69 -48.16 29.87
N LYS A 3 25.06 -47.97 28.58
CA LYS A 3 25.28 -46.68 27.97
C LYS A 3 23.92 -46.07 27.56
N CYS A 4 23.50 -45.01 28.26
CA CYS A 4 22.39 -44.18 27.84
C CYS A 4 22.84 -43.29 26.67
N PHE A 5 22.26 -43.50 25.52
CA PHE A 5 22.35 -42.56 24.39
C PHE A 5 21.29 -41.45 24.57
N LEU A 6 21.75 -40.25 24.84
CA LEU A 6 20.92 -39.06 24.94
C LEU A 6 20.77 -38.50 23.49
N PHE A 7 19.59 -38.71 22.87
CA PHE A 7 19.23 -38.07 21.61
C PHE A 7 18.82 -36.63 21.92
N VAL A 8 19.71 -35.69 21.59
CA VAL A 8 19.37 -34.27 21.55
C VAL A 8 18.72 -34.01 20.22
N ALA A 9 17.38 -33.89 20.22
CA ALA A 9 16.63 -33.40 19.07
C ALA A 9 16.88 -31.88 18.92
N ILE A 10 17.71 -31.49 17.99
CA ILE A 10 17.85 -30.09 17.58
C ILE A 10 16.62 -29.77 16.72
N ALA A 11 15.64 -29.14 17.35
CA ALA A 11 14.55 -28.51 16.62
C ALA A 11 15.11 -27.27 15.91
N CYS A 12 15.46 -27.41 14.63
CA CYS A 12 15.70 -26.27 13.75
C CYS A 12 14.38 -25.52 13.59
N VAL A 13 14.18 -24.48 14.38
CA VAL A 13 13.17 -23.47 14.12
C VAL A 13 13.64 -22.70 12.89
N LEU A 14 13.17 -23.11 11.72
CA LEU A 14 13.26 -22.33 10.49
C LEU A 14 12.36 -21.10 10.70
N SER A 15 12.92 -20.02 11.24
CA SER A 15 12.36 -18.71 11.12
C SER A 15 12.36 -18.38 9.62
N VAL A 16 11.24 -18.61 8.98
CA VAL A 16 10.98 -18.04 7.64
C VAL A 16 10.99 -16.55 7.86
N LEU A 17 12.11 -15.91 7.56
CA LEU A 17 12.19 -14.48 7.39
C LEU A 17 11.22 -14.18 6.22
N SER A 18 10.01 -13.76 6.56
CA SER A 18 9.09 -13.18 5.58
C SER A 18 9.83 -11.96 5.02
N GLN A 19 10.46 -12.13 3.87
CA GLN A 19 10.97 -10.99 3.13
C GLN A 19 9.78 -10.15 2.72
N ALA A 20 9.84 -8.86 2.99
CA ALA A 20 8.87 -7.89 2.53
C ALA A 20 8.57 -8.15 1.04
N GLN A 21 7.34 -8.58 0.76
CA GLN A 21 6.95 -9.00 -0.58
C GLN A 21 5.97 -7.99 -1.18
N VAL A 22 6.52 -6.81 -1.49
CA VAL A 22 5.78 -5.81 -2.26
C VAL A 22 5.47 -6.36 -3.64
N TYR A 23 4.20 -6.31 -4.06
CA TYR A 23 3.81 -6.78 -5.38
C TYR A 23 4.32 -5.86 -6.48
N ASN A 24 5.04 -6.43 -7.43
CA ASN A 24 5.52 -5.71 -8.60
C ASN A 24 4.55 -5.95 -9.77
N PHE A 25 3.76 -4.95 -10.12
CA PHE A 25 2.76 -5.02 -11.18
C PHE A 25 3.43 -5.31 -12.53
N PRO A 26 3.19 -6.49 -13.14
CA PRO A 26 3.77 -6.84 -14.43
C PRO A 26 3.15 -6.03 -15.57
N VAL A 27 1.88 -5.65 -15.42
CA VAL A 27 1.13 -4.84 -16.39
C VAL A 27 0.94 -3.44 -15.82
N ARG A 28 1.46 -2.45 -16.52
CA ARG A 28 1.40 -1.03 -16.11
C ARG A 28 1.52 -0.11 -17.34
N PRO A 29 1.08 1.15 -17.26
CA PRO A 29 1.26 2.12 -18.32
C PRO A 29 2.71 2.13 -18.85
N GLY A 30 2.87 2.06 -20.18
CA GLY A 30 4.16 2.02 -20.85
C GLY A 30 4.73 0.61 -21.12
N THR A 31 4.08 -0.45 -20.66
CA THR A 31 4.42 -1.83 -21.08
C THR A 31 3.69 -2.22 -22.37
N GLU A 32 4.26 -3.15 -23.15
CA GLU A 32 3.63 -3.68 -24.36
C GLU A 32 2.28 -4.34 -24.04
N THR A 33 2.23 -5.14 -22.97
CA THR A 33 0.98 -5.77 -22.51
C THR A 33 -0.10 -4.74 -22.23
N TRP A 34 0.24 -3.62 -21.58
CA TRP A 34 -0.70 -2.51 -21.34
C TRP A 34 -1.27 -1.94 -22.63
N SER A 35 -0.43 -1.76 -23.64
CA SER A 35 -0.81 -1.17 -24.94
C SER A 35 -1.78 -2.06 -25.72
N ASN A 36 -1.78 -3.35 -25.46
CA ASN A 36 -2.67 -4.32 -26.09
C ASN A 36 -4.02 -4.43 -25.37
N LEU A 37 -4.20 -3.86 -24.20
CA LEU A 37 -5.48 -3.84 -23.48
C LEU A 37 -6.38 -2.75 -24.04
N VAL A 38 -7.52 -3.15 -24.55
CA VAL A 38 -8.44 -2.25 -25.28
C VAL A 38 -9.38 -1.52 -24.33
N THR A 39 -9.93 -2.25 -23.34
CA THR A 39 -10.92 -1.70 -22.44
C THR A 39 -10.32 -1.30 -21.09
N GLU A 40 -11.03 -0.47 -20.38
CA GLU A 40 -10.66 -0.06 -19.02
C GLU A 40 -10.80 -1.25 -18.04
N GLU A 41 -11.81 -2.08 -18.25
CA GLU A 41 -12.05 -3.30 -17.48
C GLU A 41 -10.89 -4.31 -17.62
N ASP A 42 -10.37 -4.50 -18.85
CA ASP A 42 -9.21 -5.34 -19.10
C ASP A 42 -7.98 -4.82 -18.32
N ARG A 43 -7.80 -3.50 -18.29
CA ARG A 43 -6.69 -2.85 -17.58
C ARG A 43 -6.81 -3.04 -16.07
N PHE A 44 -7.98 -2.82 -15.48
CA PHE A 44 -8.21 -3.07 -14.06
C PHE A 44 -8.01 -4.53 -13.71
N SER A 45 -8.52 -5.45 -14.53
CA SER A 45 -8.35 -6.89 -14.32
C SER A 45 -6.87 -7.31 -14.35
N ALA A 46 -6.08 -6.74 -15.25
CA ALA A 46 -4.65 -7.03 -15.38
C ALA A 46 -3.78 -6.48 -14.24
N MET A 47 -4.32 -5.57 -13.42
CA MET A 47 -3.63 -4.98 -12.28
C MET A 47 -4.04 -5.58 -10.93
N GLN A 48 -4.81 -6.68 -10.90
CA GLN A 48 -5.15 -7.36 -9.65
C GLN A 48 -3.93 -8.09 -9.06
N ILE A 49 -3.85 -8.15 -7.74
CA ILE A 49 -2.87 -8.98 -7.04
C ILE A 49 -3.41 -10.42 -7.03
N PRO A 50 -2.59 -11.44 -7.39
CA PRO A 50 -2.98 -12.84 -7.23
C PRO A 50 -3.41 -13.13 -5.79
N GLU A 51 -4.49 -13.91 -5.61
CA GLU A 51 -5.12 -14.13 -4.31
C GLU A 51 -4.15 -14.74 -3.28
N ASP A 52 -3.34 -15.70 -3.70
CA ASP A 52 -2.34 -16.37 -2.86
C ASP A 52 -1.28 -15.38 -2.33
N GLN A 53 -0.88 -14.42 -3.16
CA GLN A 53 0.06 -13.36 -2.75
C GLN A 53 -0.64 -12.34 -1.85
N LEU A 54 -1.85 -11.92 -2.18
CA LEU A 54 -2.62 -10.94 -1.41
C LEU A 54 -2.85 -11.42 0.03
N VAL A 55 -3.23 -12.68 0.22
CA VAL A 55 -3.48 -13.27 1.55
C VAL A 55 -2.18 -13.41 2.36
N SER A 56 -1.07 -13.74 1.71
CA SER A 56 0.22 -13.93 2.38
C SER A 56 0.98 -12.63 2.70
N MET A 57 0.57 -11.53 2.08
CA MET A 57 1.25 -10.22 2.19
C MET A 57 1.04 -9.60 3.57
N SER A 58 2.11 -9.06 4.17
CA SER A 58 1.99 -8.24 5.37
C SER A 58 1.20 -6.96 5.09
N THR A 59 0.59 -6.36 6.11
CA THR A 59 -0.15 -5.11 5.92
C THR A 59 0.76 -3.97 5.50
N GLN A 60 1.99 -3.93 5.99
CA GLN A 60 3.00 -2.96 5.56
C GLN A 60 3.32 -3.09 4.07
N ASP A 61 3.55 -4.32 3.58
CA ASP A 61 3.82 -4.56 2.16
C ASP A 61 2.61 -4.23 1.29
N LEU A 62 1.41 -4.50 1.79
CA LEU A 62 0.16 -4.16 1.12
C LEU A 62 0.00 -2.64 0.99
N VAL A 63 0.30 -1.87 2.04
CA VAL A 63 0.30 -0.40 1.97
C VAL A 63 1.25 0.09 0.88
N ILE A 64 2.49 -0.42 0.86
CA ILE A 64 3.49 -0.05 -0.17
C ILE A 64 3.01 -0.46 -1.57
N THR A 65 2.41 -1.64 -1.69
CA THR A 65 1.83 -2.13 -2.95
C THR A 65 0.70 -1.22 -3.43
N CYS A 66 -0.22 -0.82 -2.56
CA CYS A 66 -1.30 0.11 -2.87
C CYS A 66 -0.78 1.49 -3.30
N MET A 67 0.31 1.96 -2.71
CA MET A 67 0.99 3.18 -3.15
C MET A 67 1.60 3.05 -4.56
N ASN A 68 1.99 1.85 -4.96
CA ASN A 68 2.58 1.56 -6.27
C ASN A 68 1.55 1.10 -7.30
N TYR A 69 0.26 1.10 -6.95
CA TYR A 69 -0.82 0.74 -7.86
C TYR A 69 -0.76 1.58 -9.15
N PRO A 70 -0.73 0.97 -10.34
CA PRO A 70 -0.50 1.72 -11.57
C PRO A 70 -1.58 2.74 -11.91
N ALA A 71 -2.83 2.50 -11.48
CA ALA A 71 -3.96 3.39 -11.71
C ALA A 71 -4.22 4.37 -10.53
N TRP A 72 -3.28 4.54 -9.60
CA TRP A 72 -3.46 5.42 -8.44
C TRP A 72 -3.87 6.85 -8.80
N LEU A 73 -3.42 7.38 -9.94
CA LEU A 73 -3.77 8.72 -10.42
C LEU A 73 -5.23 8.89 -10.82
N TYR A 74 -6.01 7.81 -10.90
CA TYR A 74 -7.42 7.88 -11.30
C TYR A 74 -8.24 8.83 -10.41
N PHE A 75 -7.84 9.02 -9.15
CA PHE A 75 -8.51 9.96 -8.27
C PHE A 75 -8.51 11.42 -8.78
N THR A 76 -7.56 11.77 -9.65
CA THR A 76 -7.47 13.11 -10.25
C THR A 76 -8.36 13.31 -11.47
N ALA A 77 -8.98 12.25 -11.98
CA ALA A 77 -9.83 12.29 -13.17
C ALA A 77 -11.27 12.77 -12.89
N PHE A 78 -11.60 12.97 -11.61
CA PHE A 78 -12.95 13.33 -11.15
C PHE A 78 -12.97 14.74 -10.56
N ASN A 79 -14.13 15.42 -10.65
CA ASN A 79 -14.33 16.73 -10.02
C ASN A 79 -14.29 16.66 -8.48
N ASN A 80 -14.66 15.51 -7.93
CA ASN A 80 -14.55 15.20 -6.52
C ASN A 80 -13.48 14.10 -6.33
N PRO A 81 -12.38 14.36 -5.60
CA PRO A 81 -11.35 13.36 -5.36
C PRO A 81 -11.85 12.09 -4.66
N GLN A 82 -12.92 12.18 -3.85
CA GLN A 82 -13.53 11.01 -3.21
C GLN A 82 -14.08 10.04 -4.23
N ASP A 83 -14.78 10.51 -5.28
CA ASP A 83 -15.33 9.64 -6.32
C ASP A 83 -14.22 8.82 -7.00
N GLY A 84 -13.07 9.44 -7.21
CA GLY A 84 -11.91 8.76 -7.80
C GLY A 84 -11.26 7.73 -6.87
N ILE A 85 -11.22 8.01 -5.56
CA ILE A 85 -10.76 7.03 -4.56
C ILE A 85 -11.72 5.85 -4.47
N ASP A 86 -13.03 6.10 -4.49
CA ASP A 86 -14.05 5.05 -4.45
C ASP A 86 -13.92 4.11 -5.66
N ILE A 87 -13.66 4.65 -6.83
CA ILE A 87 -13.39 3.86 -8.03
C ILE A 87 -12.10 3.05 -7.89
N ASN A 88 -11.03 3.62 -7.36
CA ASN A 88 -9.80 2.87 -7.10
C ASN A 88 -10.03 1.73 -6.10
N ILE A 89 -10.76 1.98 -5.02
CA ILE A 89 -11.10 0.94 -4.02
C ILE A 89 -11.98 -0.14 -4.66
N HIS A 90 -12.97 0.25 -5.48
CA HIS A 90 -13.87 -0.70 -6.14
C HIS A 90 -13.13 -1.60 -7.11
N ASN A 91 -12.18 -1.09 -7.86
CA ASN A 91 -11.53 -1.80 -8.97
C ASN A 91 -10.19 -2.45 -8.61
N PHE A 92 -9.70 -2.34 -7.37
CA PHE A 92 -8.42 -2.90 -6.97
C PHE A 92 -8.53 -3.73 -5.69
N ASN A 93 -8.29 -5.04 -5.81
CA ASN A 93 -8.38 -5.97 -4.69
C ASN A 93 -7.39 -5.67 -3.56
N GLY A 94 -6.23 -5.08 -3.85
CA GLY A 94 -5.28 -4.65 -2.82
C GLY A 94 -5.85 -3.57 -1.90
N LEU A 95 -6.55 -2.56 -2.44
CA LEU A 95 -7.22 -1.55 -1.62
C LEU A 95 -8.42 -2.12 -0.88
N GLN A 96 -9.21 -3.00 -1.52
CA GLN A 96 -10.32 -3.69 -0.84
C GLN A 96 -9.85 -4.48 0.36
N GLU A 97 -8.74 -5.20 0.21
CA GLU A 97 -8.13 -5.96 1.31
C GLU A 97 -7.57 -5.02 2.40
N LEU A 98 -6.87 -3.95 2.01
CA LEU A 98 -6.34 -2.97 2.96
C LEU A 98 -7.45 -2.36 3.82
N MET A 99 -8.61 -2.03 3.23
CA MET A 99 -9.76 -1.50 3.95
C MET A 99 -10.35 -2.49 4.97
N LYS A 100 -10.12 -3.80 4.84
CA LYS A 100 -10.60 -4.83 5.78
C LYS A 100 -9.66 -5.03 6.96
N ARG A 101 -8.35 -4.88 6.77
CA ARG A 101 -7.34 -5.23 7.79
C ARG A 101 -7.45 -4.37 9.04
N ALA A 102 -7.36 -5.01 10.20
CA ALA A 102 -7.50 -4.33 11.48
C ALA A 102 -6.30 -3.41 11.80
N ASP A 103 -5.12 -3.78 11.35
CA ASP A 103 -3.85 -3.06 11.55
C ASP A 103 -3.55 -2.04 10.44
N ALA A 104 -4.38 -1.95 9.41
CA ALA A 104 -4.20 -1.00 8.31
C ALA A 104 -4.02 0.46 8.76
N PRO A 105 -4.76 0.99 9.75
CA PRO A 105 -4.57 2.36 10.21
C PRO A 105 -3.17 2.63 10.76
N VAL A 106 -2.63 1.69 11.54
CA VAL A 106 -1.30 1.82 12.14
C VAL A 106 -0.22 1.78 11.08
N GLU A 107 -0.30 0.87 10.12
CA GLU A 107 0.66 0.73 9.04
C GLU A 107 0.60 1.92 8.07
N LEU A 108 -0.59 2.38 7.72
CA LEU A 108 -0.78 3.60 6.94
C LEU A 108 -0.17 4.82 7.65
N LEU A 109 -0.47 5.01 8.93
CA LEU A 109 0.10 6.12 9.70
C LEU A 109 1.63 6.04 9.80
N SER A 110 2.18 4.84 9.97
CA SER A 110 3.62 4.60 9.99
C SER A 110 4.29 5.04 8.68
N VAL A 111 3.73 4.64 7.54
CA VAL A 111 4.23 5.06 6.23
C VAL A 111 4.07 6.57 6.03
N TYR A 112 2.92 7.14 6.42
CA TYR A 112 2.66 8.58 6.30
C TYR A 112 3.67 9.42 7.08
N LYS A 113 4.03 9.02 8.30
CA LYS A 113 5.08 9.67 9.10
C LYS A 113 6.44 9.69 8.38
N GLN A 114 6.73 8.67 7.58
CA GLN A 114 7.97 8.57 6.81
C GLN A 114 7.93 9.36 5.49
N MET A 115 6.74 9.79 5.05
CA MET A 115 6.56 10.62 3.86
C MET A 115 6.99 12.07 4.15
N ASP A 116 8.30 12.31 4.13
CA ASP A 116 8.87 13.64 4.25
C ASP A 116 9.16 14.22 2.86
N ALA A 117 8.48 15.31 2.54
CA ALA A 117 8.64 16.00 1.25
C ALA A 117 10.11 16.44 1.00
N ALA A 118 10.86 16.76 2.06
CA ALA A 118 12.25 17.17 1.95
C ALA A 118 13.22 16.01 1.65
N ARG A 119 12.87 14.79 2.09
CA ARG A 119 13.70 13.58 1.91
C ARG A 119 13.42 12.86 0.60
N MET A 120 12.18 12.95 0.09
CA MET A 120 11.70 12.15 -1.04
C MET A 120 11.53 12.99 -2.32
N ALA A 121 11.56 14.31 -2.23
CA ALA A 121 11.64 15.16 -3.42
C ALA A 121 13.01 14.95 -4.09
N PRO A 122 13.07 14.36 -5.29
CA PRO A 122 14.30 14.37 -6.06
C PRO A 122 14.74 15.83 -6.19
N LYS A 123 16.01 16.12 -5.93
CA LYS A 123 16.57 17.46 -6.04
C LYS A 123 16.51 18.04 -7.46
N SER A 124 15.81 17.39 -8.37
CA SER A 124 15.71 17.75 -9.80
C SER A 124 14.29 17.65 -10.33
N ASN A 125 13.79 18.73 -10.72
CA ASN A 125 12.68 19.18 -11.58
C ASN A 125 11.25 19.18 -10.98
N ALA A 126 10.47 20.18 -11.45
CA ALA A 126 9.09 20.45 -11.03
C ALA A 126 8.13 19.26 -11.23
N ILE A 127 8.36 18.42 -12.23
CA ILE A 127 7.52 17.25 -12.55
C ILE A 127 7.55 16.23 -11.39
N ASN A 128 8.71 15.96 -10.82
CA ASN A 128 8.86 15.03 -9.73
C ASN A 128 8.21 15.53 -8.43
N GLN A 129 8.26 16.84 -8.19
CA GLN A 129 7.60 17.46 -7.03
C GLN A 129 6.08 17.39 -7.15
N THR A 130 5.51 17.65 -8.32
CA THR A 130 4.06 17.56 -8.56
C THR A 130 3.58 16.14 -8.40
N SER A 131 4.27 15.16 -8.98
CA SER A 131 3.94 13.74 -8.83
C SER A 131 3.99 13.30 -7.36
N TRP A 132 4.96 13.81 -6.60
CA TRP A 132 5.08 13.51 -5.18
C TRP A 132 3.94 14.13 -4.35
N SER A 133 3.58 15.38 -4.60
CA SER A 133 2.47 16.05 -3.93
C SER A 133 1.14 15.33 -4.18
N LEU A 134 0.88 14.92 -5.43
CA LEU A 134 -0.30 14.11 -5.78
C LEU A 134 -0.29 12.75 -5.07
N LYS A 135 0.88 12.10 -4.97
CA LYS A 135 1.01 10.83 -4.26
C LYS A 135 0.69 10.97 -2.77
N ARG A 136 1.13 12.07 -2.15
CA ARG A 136 0.78 12.40 -0.78
C ARG A 136 -0.72 12.62 -0.62
N SER A 137 -1.34 13.41 -1.51
CA SER A 137 -2.79 13.64 -1.49
C SER A 137 -3.58 12.34 -1.63
N TYR A 138 -3.16 11.45 -2.55
CA TYR A 138 -3.75 10.12 -2.66
C TYR A 138 -3.67 9.34 -1.35
N PHE A 139 -2.53 9.38 -0.69
CA PHE A 139 -2.31 8.69 0.57
C PHE A 139 -3.16 9.28 1.71
N GLU A 140 -3.28 10.60 1.77
CA GLU A 140 -4.12 11.32 2.72
C GLU A 140 -5.61 10.97 2.53
N LEU A 141 -6.06 10.83 1.28
CA LEU A 141 -7.41 10.37 0.97
C LEU A 141 -7.65 8.92 1.42
N LEU A 142 -6.67 8.02 1.31
CA LEU A 142 -6.79 6.66 1.85
C LEU A 142 -6.88 6.66 3.38
N LEU A 143 -6.07 7.48 4.05
CA LEU A 143 -6.14 7.65 5.51
C LEU A 143 -7.48 8.22 5.98
N ALA A 144 -8.11 9.05 5.17
CA ALA A 144 -9.40 9.69 5.48
C ALA A 144 -10.61 8.77 5.28
N GLN A 145 -10.43 7.56 4.73
CA GLN A 145 -11.55 6.64 4.52
C GLN A 145 -12.17 6.19 5.85
N ASP A 146 -13.50 6.14 5.93
CA ASP A 146 -14.23 5.70 7.12
C ASP A 146 -13.78 4.33 7.60
N ALA A 147 -13.50 3.41 6.66
CA ALA A 147 -12.99 2.07 6.94
C ALA A 147 -11.62 2.07 7.65
N ILE A 148 -10.85 3.15 7.55
CA ILE A 148 -9.55 3.36 8.22
C ILE A 148 -9.73 4.18 9.48
N ILE A 149 -10.31 5.38 9.40
CA ILE A 149 -10.44 6.31 10.53
C ILE A 149 -11.22 5.72 11.70
N ASN A 150 -12.28 4.95 11.42
CA ASN A 150 -13.10 4.35 12.46
C ASN A 150 -12.39 3.24 13.25
N LYS A 151 -11.30 2.68 12.73
CA LYS A 151 -10.44 1.71 13.41
C LYS A 151 -9.29 2.36 14.18
N MET A 152 -9.01 3.65 13.96
CA MET A 152 -7.93 4.35 14.66
C MET A 152 -8.29 4.56 16.14
N SER A 153 -7.30 4.38 17.01
CA SER A 153 -7.38 4.86 18.39
C SER A 153 -7.40 6.39 18.43
N GLU A 154 -7.83 6.96 19.57
CA GLU A 154 -7.77 8.42 19.76
C GLU A 154 -6.35 8.96 19.64
N THR A 155 -5.37 8.22 20.17
CA THR A 155 -3.94 8.56 20.07
C THR A 155 -3.50 8.60 18.61
N ASP A 156 -3.85 7.59 17.80
CA ASP A 156 -3.45 7.54 16.39
C ASP A 156 -4.09 8.68 15.58
N ARG A 157 -5.34 9.05 15.89
CA ARG A 157 -6.01 10.21 15.26
C ARG A 157 -5.29 11.52 15.59
N MET A 158 -4.89 11.72 16.84
CA MET A 158 -4.12 12.89 17.25
C MET A 158 -2.75 12.94 16.59
N ASP A 159 -2.07 11.80 16.49
CA ASP A 159 -0.80 11.66 15.79
C ASP A 159 -0.95 11.99 14.30
N LEU A 160 -2.00 11.48 13.64
CA LEU A 160 -2.31 11.78 12.24
C LEU A 160 -2.49 13.28 12.01
N LEU A 161 -3.27 13.95 12.88
CA LEU A 161 -3.48 15.41 12.81
C LEU A 161 -2.16 16.17 13.00
N GLY A 162 -1.32 15.72 13.93
CA GLY A 162 0.00 16.29 14.17
C GLY A 162 0.92 16.18 12.97
N GLU A 163 0.95 15.00 12.32
CA GLU A 163 1.75 14.75 11.11
C GLU A 163 1.23 15.52 9.90
N ALA A 164 -0.10 15.59 9.72
CA ALA A 164 -0.69 16.36 8.63
C ALA A 164 -0.31 17.86 8.72
N ARG A 165 -0.35 18.44 9.93
CA ARG A 165 0.08 19.83 10.16
C ARG A 165 1.54 20.10 9.82
N LYS A 166 2.44 19.14 10.03
CA LYS A 166 3.87 19.29 9.69
C LYS A 166 4.13 19.29 8.19
N LYS A 167 3.18 18.77 7.40
CA LYS A 167 3.30 18.59 5.96
C LYS A 167 2.59 19.69 5.14
N LEU A 168 1.87 20.58 5.82
CA LEU A 168 1.27 21.79 5.22
C LEU A 168 2.33 22.88 4.99
#